data_7b113da1d459367d32b0b8322820ca01
#
_entry.id   7b113da1d459367d32b0b8322820ca01
#
_cell.length_a   1.000
_cell.length_b   1.000
_cell.length_c   1.000
_cell.angle_alpha   90.00
_cell.angle_beta   90.00
_cell.angle_gamma   90.00
#
_symmetry.space_group_name_H-M   'P 1'
#
loop_
_entity.id
_entity.type
_entity.pdbx_description
1 polymer ?
#
loop_
_entity_poly.entity_id
_entity_poly.type
_entity_poly.pdbx_seq_one_letter_code
_entity_poly.pdbx_strand_id
1 'polypeptide(L)'
;MSDTEDVYICESAAVEDGGKGVRFPVRAFGDDATGFVVRFSGKVYGYLNRCAHVPVELDWFEGEFFESGKLYLMCSTHGAIYAPETGACAGGPCRGGKLRPIAVRETGEHIYWQPDQHIRPPTPEADTPA
;
A
#
# COMPACT_ATOMS: atom_id res chain seq x y z
N MET A 1 6.64 -18.63 -15.04
CA MET A 1 6.72 -18.39 -14.73
C MET A 1 6.74 -17.67 -14.12
N SER A 2 6.83 -17.37 -13.68
CA SER A 2 6.63 -16.86 -12.90
C SER A 2 7.14 -15.64 -12.54
N ASP A 3 7.26 -14.74 -13.37
CA ASP A 3 7.60 -13.43 -13.08
C ASP A 3 6.54 -12.81 -12.27
N THR A 4 5.39 -13.39 -12.26
CA THR A 4 4.27 -12.82 -11.55
C THR A 4 3.98 -13.59 -10.29
N GLU A 5 4.99 -14.24 -9.76
CA GLU A 5 4.77 -14.99 -8.55
C GLU A 5 4.46 -14.06 -7.40
N ASP A 6 3.44 -14.38 -6.62
CA ASP A 6 3.01 -13.54 -5.51
C ASP A 6 4.07 -13.49 -4.42
N VAL A 7 4.14 -12.36 -3.76
CA VAL A 7 5.13 -12.13 -2.71
C VAL A 7 4.40 -12.01 -1.38
N TYR A 8 4.83 -12.78 -0.40
CA TYR A 8 4.20 -12.78 0.92
C TYR A 8 4.37 -11.43 1.62
N ILE A 9 3.31 -10.94 2.24
CA ILE A 9 3.36 -9.72 3.01
C ILE A 9 3.27 -10.02 4.50
N CYS A 10 2.19 -10.65 4.93
CA CYS A 10 1.94 -10.83 6.35
C CYS A 10 0.76 -11.77 6.57
N GLU A 11 0.50 -12.06 7.84
CA GLU A 11 -0.67 -12.84 8.21
C GLU A 11 -1.92 -11.98 8.08
N SER A 12 -3.03 -12.60 7.74
CA SER A 12 -4.30 -11.88 7.61
C SER A 12 -4.67 -11.13 8.89
N ALA A 13 -4.39 -11.72 10.03
CA ALA A 13 -4.77 -11.11 11.30
C ALA A 13 -3.98 -9.83 11.61
N ALA A 14 -2.89 -9.59 10.90
CA ALA A 14 -2.09 -8.39 11.13
C ALA A 14 -2.75 -7.13 10.55
N VAL A 15 -3.76 -7.29 9.69
CA VAL A 15 -4.38 -6.16 9.02
C VAL A 15 -5.81 -6.03 9.51
N GLU A 16 -6.07 -5.06 10.38
CA GLU A 16 -7.38 -4.88 10.98
C GLU A 16 -8.29 -4.05 10.09
N ASP A 17 -9.58 -4.37 10.09
CA ASP A 17 -10.56 -3.64 9.29
C ASP A 17 -10.65 -2.21 9.80
N GLY A 18 -10.31 -1.25 8.95
CA GLY A 18 -10.29 0.16 9.34
C GLY A 18 -9.18 0.50 10.32
N GLY A 19 -8.29 -0.44 10.58
CA GLY A 19 -7.25 -0.25 11.56
C GLY A 19 -5.88 -0.11 10.93
N LYS A 20 -4.84 -0.55 11.62
CA LYS A 20 -3.49 -0.41 11.12
C LYS A 20 -3.27 -1.23 9.88
N GLY A 21 -2.57 -0.64 8.93
CA GLY A 21 -2.12 -1.37 7.75
C GLY A 21 -0.72 -1.91 7.96
N VAL A 22 -0.25 -2.67 6.98
CA VAL A 22 1.07 -3.27 7.03
C VAL A 22 1.86 -2.76 5.85
N ARG A 23 3.07 -2.26 6.10
CA ARG A 23 3.96 -1.77 5.05
C ARG A 23 4.81 -2.91 4.55
N PHE A 24 5.18 -2.87 3.30
CA PHE A 24 6.10 -3.87 2.75
C PHE A 24 7.02 -3.19 1.73
N PRO A 25 8.27 -3.66 1.62
CA PRO A 25 9.21 -3.00 0.72
C PRO A 25 8.96 -3.40 -0.73
N VAL A 26 9.14 -2.44 -1.63
CA VAL A 26 9.02 -2.71 -3.07
C VAL A 26 10.05 -1.87 -3.81
N ARG A 27 10.18 -2.14 -5.10
CA ARG A 27 10.90 -1.25 -6.01
C ARG A 27 9.88 -0.73 -7.00
N ALA A 28 9.67 0.56 -6.98
CA ALA A 28 8.67 1.18 -7.84
C ALA A 28 9.36 2.07 -8.85
N PHE A 29 9.13 1.81 -10.12
CA PHE A 29 9.70 2.63 -11.20
C PHE A 29 11.21 2.79 -11.07
N GLY A 30 11.87 1.72 -10.64
CA GLY A 30 13.32 1.72 -10.52
C GLY A 30 13.89 2.22 -9.20
N ASP A 31 13.04 2.69 -8.28
CA ASP A 31 13.50 3.22 -7.01
C ASP A 31 12.97 2.42 -5.83
N ASP A 32 13.69 2.45 -4.74
CA ASP A 32 13.21 1.82 -3.52
C ASP A 32 11.99 2.58 -3.02
N ALA A 33 10.99 1.86 -2.58
CA ALA A 33 9.75 2.47 -2.11
C ALA A 33 9.07 1.51 -1.15
N THR A 34 7.89 1.91 -0.68
CA THR A 34 7.11 1.11 0.25
C THR A 34 5.70 0.97 -0.30
N GLY A 35 5.17 -0.23 -0.21
CA GLY A 35 3.74 -0.44 -0.44
C GLY A 35 3.07 -0.62 0.89
N PHE A 36 1.75 -0.61 0.90
CA PHE A 36 1.01 -0.94 2.11
C PHE A 36 -0.26 -1.69 1.77
N VAL A 37 -0.76 -2.45 2.72
CA VAL A 37 -2.03 -3.14 2.59
C VAL A 37 -2.89 -2.76 3.78
N VAL A 38 -4.17 -2.51 3.52
CA VAL A 38 -5.15 -2.19 4.55
C VAL A 38 -6.38 -3.04 4.33
N ARG A 39 -7.23 -3.14 5.35
CA ARG A 39 -8.50 -3.84 5.22
C ARG A 39 -9.62 -2.83 5.41
N PHE A 40 -10.61 -2.88 4.53
CA PHE A 40 -11.75 -1.99 4.59
C PHE A 40 -12.98 -2.80 4.20
N SER A 41 -13.98 -2.80 5.04
CA SER A 41 -15.23 -3.55 4.82
C SER A 41 -14.95 -5.01 4.50
N GLY A 42 -14.00 -5.59 5.21
CA GLY A 42 -13.71 -7.01 5.09
C GLY A 42 -12.76 -7.40 3.97
N LYS A 43 -12.40 -6.47 3.10
CA LYS A 43 -11.51 -6.77 1.98
C LYS A 43 -10.18 -6.07 2.11
N VAL A 44 -9.12 -6.67 1.57
CA VAL A 44 -7.80 -6.06 1.61
C VAL A 44 -7.55 -5.28 0.33
N TYR A 45 -6.84 -4.17 0.47
CA TYR A 45 -6.48 -3.30 -0.65
C TYR A 45 -5.02 -2.90 -0.50
N GLY A 46 -4.30 -2.83 -1.59
CA GLY A 46 -2.88 -2.47 -1.58
C GLY A 46 -2.59 -1.28 -2.47
N TYR A 47 -1.68 -0.44 -2.01
CA TYR A 47 -1.28 0.75 -2.75
C TYR A 47 0.18 1.06 -2.51
N LEU A 48 0.78 1.77 -3.45
CA LEU A 48 2.11 2.31 -3.25
C LEU A 48 1.99 3.41 -2.19
N ASN A 49 2.88 3.42 -1.22
CA ASN A 49 2.82 4.38 -0.11
C ASN A 49 3.43 5.69 -0.57
N ARG A 50 2.69 6.40 -1.38
CA ARG A 50 3.13 7.67 -1.95
C ARG A 50 1.90 8.52 -2.22
N CYS A 51 1.85 9.69 -1.60
CA CYS A 51 0.72 10.60 -1.77
C CYS A 51 0.65 11.09 -3.21
N ALA A 52 -0.54 11.13 -3.77
CA ALA A 52 -0.70 11.60 -5.15
C ALA A 52 -0.45 13.11 -5.28
N HIS A 53 -0.53 13.83 -4.17
CA HIS A 53 -0.32 15.27 -4.15
C HIS A 53 1.18 15.60 -4.14
N VAL A 54 1.94 14.93 -3.31
CA VAL A 54 3.38 15.13 -3.22
C VAL A 54 4.03 13.76 -2.98
N PRO A 55 5.30 13.56 -3.35
CA PRO A 55 5.92 12.24 -3.24
C PRO A 55 6.39 11.92 -1.82
N VAL A 56 5.47 11.88 -0.88
CA VAL A 56 5.77 11.52 0.50
C VAL A 56 4.90 10.34 0.90
N GLU A 57 5.33 9.61 1.92
CA GLU A 57 4.53 8.51 2.43
C GLU A 57 3.32 9.05 3.19
N LEU A 58 2.22 8.29 3.17
CA LEU A 58 0.98 8.72 3.80
C LEU A 58 1.03 8.64 5.32
N ASP A 59 1.68 7.60 5.86
CA ASP A 59 1.57 7.32 7.29
C ASP A 59 2.67 8.01 8.08
N TRP A 60 2.36 9.15 8.64
CA TRP A 60 3.28 9.84 9.53
C TRP A 60 3.64 8.89 10.68
N PHE A 61 2.64 8.19 11.22
CA PHE A 61 2.90 7.14 12.19
C PHE A 61 2.75 5.81 11.45
N GLU A 62 3.77 5.00 11.49
CA GLU A 62 3.82 3.78 10.69
C GLU A 62 2.57 2.93 10.86
N GLY A 63 1.94 2.59 9.75
CA GLY A 63 0.76 1.75 9.74
C GLY A 63 -0.56 2.49 9.88
N GLU A 64 -0.53 3.78 10.19
CA GLU A 64 -1.77 4.52 10.40
C GLU A 64 -2.16 5.23 9.12
N PHE A 65 -2.90 4.55 8.28
CA PHE A 65 -3.31 5.07 6.98
C PHE A 65 -4.73 5.63 6.95
N PHE A 66 -5.58 5.26 7.90
CA PHE A 66 -6.96 5.73 7.91
C PHE A 66 -7.12 7.01 8.71
N GLU A 67 -7.99 7.91 8.24
CA GLU A 67 -8.32 9.09 9.02
C GLU A 67 -9.19 8.64 10.22
N SER A 68 -9.45 9.54 11.16
CA SER A 68 -10.07 9.14 12.42
C SER A 68 -11.47 8.53 12.25
N GLY A 69 -12.18 8.87 11.19
CA GLY A 69 -13.48 8.28 10.94
C GLY A 69 -13.41 6.91 10.32
N LYS A 70 -12.22 6.48 9.89
CA LYS A 70 -11.96 5.16 9.32
C LYS A 70 -12.75 4.88 8.03
N LEU A 71 -13.12 5.93 7.33
CA LEU A 71 -13.81 5.81 6.05
C LEU A 71 -12.90 6.07 4.86
N TYR A 72 -11.80 6.77 5.09
CA TYR A 72 -10.87 7.15 4.02
C TYR A 72 -9.44 6.94 4.45
N LEU A 73 -8.57 6.69 3.47
CA LEU A 73 -7.14 6.74 3.70
C LEU A 73 -6.72 8.20 3.69
N MET A 74 -5.73 8.57 4.49
CA MET A 74 -5.33 9.97 4.58
C MET A 74 -3.83 10.11 4.56
N CYS A 75 -3.35 11.09 3.79
CA CYS A 75 -1.95 11.47 3.83
C CYS A 75 -1.80 12.45 4.99
N SER A 76 -0.96 12.12 5.96
CA SER A 76 -0.83 12.93 7.17
C SER A 76 -0.19 14.28 6.91
N THR A 77 0.48 14.46 5.80
CA THR A 77 1.21 15.69 5.54
C THR A 77 0.28 16.88 5.29
N HIS A 78 -0.71 16.69 4.40
CA HIS A 78 -1.61 17.79 4.06
C HIS A 78 -3.09 17.42 4.12
N GLY A 79 -3.41 16.26 4.65
CA GLY A 79 -4.81 15.86 4.81
C GLY A 79 -5.52 15.39 3.55
N ALA A 80 -4.79 15.08 2.50
CA ALA A 80 -5.42 14.50 1.31
C ALA A 80 -6.06 13.17 1.68
N ILE A 81 -7.30 12.94 1.26
CA ILE A 81 -7.99 11.69 1.58
C ILE A 81 -8.34 10.94 0.31
N TYR A 82 -8.35 9.62 0.42
CA TYR A 82 -8.54 8.73 -0.72
C TYR A 82 -9.52 7.63 -0.37
N ALA A 83 -10.34 7.24 -1.34
CA ALA A 83 -11.26 6.12 -1.13
C ALA A 83 -10.47 4.84 -0.97
N PRO A 84 -10.70 4.05 0.07
CA PRO A 84 -9.90 2.83 0.29
C PRO A 84 -10.07 1.80 -0.82
N GLU A 85 -11.24 1.75 -1.45
CA GLU A 85 -11.52 0.72 -2.46
C GLU A 85 -10.88 1.02 -3.80
N THR A 86 -10.64 2.27 -4.13
CA THR A 86 -10.13 2.62 -5.44
C THR A 86 -8.86 3.44 -5.43
N GLY A 87 -8.57 4.07 -4.29
CA GLY A 87 -7.42 4.96 -4.19
C GLY A 87 -7.68 6.34 -4.77
N ALA A 88 -8.88 6.60 -5.27
CA ALA A 88 -9.17 7.90 -5.88
C ALA A 88 -9.26 8.99 -4.83
N CYS A 89 -8.79 10.18 -5.17
CA CYS A 89 -8.86 11.32 -4.27
C CYS A 89 -10.31 11.63 -3.93
N ALA A 90 -10.60 11.69 -2.64
CA ALA A 90 -11.94 11.99 -2.16
C ALA A 90 -12.02 13.38 -1.54
N GLY A 91 -10.90 14.05 -1.32
CA GLY A 91 -10.90 15.39 -0.77
C GLY A 91 -9.50 15.86 -0.46
N GLY A 92 -9.35 17.14 -0.21
CA GLY A 92 -8.07 17.74 0.10
C GLY A 92 -7.27 18.05 -1.16
N PRO A 93 -5.95 18.25 -1.03
CA PRO A 93 -5.15 18.76 -2.13
C PRO A 93 -4.79 17.73 -3.21
N CYS A 94 -5.38 16.55 -3.17
CA CYS A 94 -5.08 15.51 -4.17
C CYS A 94 -6.02 15.52 -5.37
N ARG A 95 -6.74 16.62 -5.55
CA ARG A 95 -7.78 16.70 -6.56
C ARG A 95 -7.35 16.13 -7.91
N GLY A 96 -8.15 15.21 -8.41
CA GLY A 96 -7.87 14.56 -9.69
C GLY A 96 -6.81 13.48 -9.63
N GLY A 97 -6.20 13.25 -8.49
CA GLY A 97 -5.18 12.23 -8.36
C GLY A 97 -5.71 10.95 -7.74
N LYS A 98 -4.84 9.95 -7.67
CA LYS A 98 -5.19 8.70 -7.02
C LYS A 98 -3.92 8.00 -6.60
N LEU A 99 -4.05 7.13 -5.60
CA LEU A 99 -2.95 6.30 -5.18
C LEU A 99 -2.70 5.22 -6.24
N ARG A 100 -1.47 4.80 -6.39
CA ARG A 100 -1.11 3.76 -7.35
C ARG A 100 -1.48 2.40 -6.75
N PRO A 101 -2.39 1.65 -7.34
CA PRO A 101 -2.77 0.36 -6.77
C PRO A 101 -1.66 -0.67 -6.90
N ILE A 102 -1.58 -1.53 -5.91
CA ILE A 102 -0.76 -2.72 -5.96
C ILE A 102 -1.72 -3.88 -5.72
N ALA A 103 -1.73 -4.85 -6.62
CA ALA A 103 -2.64 -5.98 -6.48
C ALA A 103 -2.26 -6.79 -5.26
N VAL A 104 -3.21 -7.02 -4.36
CA VAL A 104 -2.98 -7.85 -3.19
C VAL A 104 -4.04 -8.94 -3.16
N ARG A 105 -3.70 -10.03 -2.51
CA ARG A 105 -4.58 -11.18 -2.46
C ARG A 105 -4.49 -11.82 -1.08
N GLU A 106 -5.64 -12.12 -0.53
CA GLU A 106 -5.69 -12.81 0.76
C GLU A 106 -6.13 -14.22 0.50
N THR A 107 -5.35 -15.19 0.95
CA THR A 107 -5.69 -16.58 0.74
C THR A 107 -5.41 -17.33 2.03
N GLY A 108 -6.43 -18.00 2.55
CA GLY A 108 -6.32 -18.64 3.85
C GLY A 108 -6.06 -17.58 4.90
N GLU A 109 -4.96 -17.70 5.61
CA GLU A 109 -4.63 -16.77 6.66
C GLU A 109 -3.45 -15.88 6.30
N HIS A 110 -3.15 -15.74 5.00
CA HIS A 110 -1.97 -15.02 4.55
C HIS A 110 -2.33 -14.00 3.49
N ILE A 111 -1.57 -12.92 3.42
CA ILE A 111 -1.77 -11.87 2.43
C ILE A 111 -0.51 -11.76 1.58
N TYR A 112 -0.71 -11.65 0.28
CA TYR A 112 0.36 -11.58 -0.72
C TYR A 112 0.13 -10.39 -1.63
N TRP A 113 1.18 -9.91 -2.27
CA TRP A 113 1.02 -8.90 -3.32
C TRP A 113 1.61 -9.43 -4.63
N GLN A 114 1.11 -8.90 -5.72
CA GLN A 114 1.48 -9.38 -7.04
C GLN A 114 2.30 -8.31 -7.75
N PRO A 115 3.55 -8.59 -8.10
CA PRO A 115 4.35 -7.62 -8.83
C PRO A 115 3.82 -7.38 -10.24
N ASP A 116 4.12 -6.19 -10.78
CA ASP A 116 3.81 -5.94 -12.17
C ASP A 116 5.05 -5.32 -12.80
N GLN A 117 4.93 -4.78 -14.02
CA GLN A 117 6.13 -4.32 -14.70
C GLN A 117 6.75 -3.07 -14.09
N HIS A 118 6.01 -2.35 -13.27
CA HIS A 118 6.52 -1.12 -12.65
C HIS A 118 6.85 -1.28 -11.19
N ILE A 119 6.17 -2.16 -10.49
CA ILE A 119 6.38 -2.36 -9.06
C ILE A 119 6.82 -3.79 -8.83
N ARG A 120 8.05 -3.93 -8.37
CA ARG A 120 8.72 -5.22 -8.25
C ARG A 120 9.17 -5.46 -6.82
N PRO A 121 9.48 -6.70 -6.45
CA PRO A 121 10.08 -6.96 -5.14
C PRO A 121 11.44 -6.28 -5.04
N PRO A 122 11.90 -6.02 -3.83
CA PRO A 122 13.23 -5.42 -3.66
C PRO A 122 14.28 -6.28 -4.34
N THR A 123 15.33 -5.63 -4.79
CA THR A 123 16.34 -6.32 -5.56
C THR A 123 17.08 -7.32 -4.70
N PRO A 124 17.17 -8.56 -5.14
CA PRO A 124 17.80 -9.59 -4.33
C PRO A 124 19.26 -9.35 -4.04
N GLU A 125 19.95 -8.68 -4.87
CA GLU A 125 21.35 -8.53 -4.61
C GLU A 125 21.58 -7.73 -3.36
N ALA A 126 20.59 -7.05 -2.89
CA ALA A 126 20.75 -6.38 -1.62
C ALA A 126 20.98 -7.40 -0.56
N ASP A 127 20.47 -8.59 -0.77
CA ASP A 127 20.62 -9.62 0.20
C ASP A 127 21.74 -10.50 -0.09
N THR A 128 22.48 -10.30 -1.11
CA THR A 128 23.41 -11.23 -1.47
C THR A 128 24.66 -10.79 -1.07
N PRO A 129 25.15 -11.13 -0.05
CA PRO A 129 26.38 -10.69 0.36
C PRO A 129 27.28 -11.38 -0.40
N ALA A 130 27.63 -11.41 -0.94
CA ALA A 130 28.57 -12.01 -1.66
C ALA A 130 29.42 -12.80 -1.06
#